data_cee5dd3adcec4424a2fdfd956cdefaf2
#
_entry.id   cee5dd3adcec4424a2fdfd956cdefaf2
#
_cell.length_a   1.000
_cell.length_b   1.000
_cell.length_c   1.000
_cell.angle_alpha   90.00
_cell.angle_beta   90.00
_cell.angle_gamma   90.00
#
_symmetry.space_group_name_H-M   'P 1'
#
loop_
_entity.id
_entity.type
_entity.pdbx_description
1 polymer ?
#
loop_
_entity_poly.entity_id
_entity_poly.type
_entity_poly.pdbx_seq_one_letter_code
_entity_poly.pdbx_strand_id
1 'polypeptide(L)'
;MHRPSKKTLEANYDLGDVVNSYGKEFFNGFKYVSDSRRRWREDVNEVIQSDKYNRLHILTHAFWYNTVERDIKESILAFIDEAKEERLVSLDQNITDLSEIID
;
A
#
# COMPACT_ATOMS: atom_id res chain seq x y z
N MET A 1 -1.92 -10.27 0.22
CA MET A 1 -1.22 -10.62 -1.05
C MET A 1 -0.88 -9.31 -1.75
N HIS A 2 0.37 -9.11 -2.09
CA HIS A 2 0.84 -7.89 -2.77
C HIS A 2 1.36 -8.27 -4.15
N ARG A 3 0.89 -7.59 -5.20
CA ARG A 3 1.21 -7.90 -6.60
C ARG A 3 0.98 -9.37 -6.98
N PRO A 4 -0.26 -9.87 -6.92
CA PRO A 4 -0.54 -11.25 -7.30
C PRO A 4 -0.17 -11.46 -8.78
N SER A 5 0.45 -12.61 -9.07
CA SER A 5 0.72 -12.99 -10.45
C SER A 5 -0.58 -13.34 -11.19
N LYS A 6 -0.54 -13.29 -12.51
CA LYS A 6 -1.67 -13.75 -13.34
C LYS A 6 -2.09 -15.17 -12.97
N LYS A 7 -1.12 -16.07 -12.77
CA LYS A 7 -1.34 -17.46 -12.35
C LYS A 7 -2.08 -17.54 -11.01
N THR A 8 -1.71 -16.69 -10.04
CA THR A 8 -2.37 -16.63 -8.73
C THR A 8 -3.82 -16.16 -8.84
N LEU A 9 -4.08 -15.15 -9.67
CA LEU A 9 -5.43 -14.63 -9.90
C LEU A 9 -6.32 -15.66 -10.62
N GLU A 10 -5.76 -16.38 -11.60
CA GLU A 10 -6.47 -17.42 -12.35
C GLU A 10 -6.78 -18.66 -11.50
N ALA A 11 -5.93 -18.98 -10.53
CA ALA A 11 -6.10 -20.13 -9.66
C ALA A 11 -7.33 -20.06 -8.75
N ASN A 12 -7.78 -18.83 -8.43
CA ASN A 12 -8.97 -18.58 -7.60
C ASN A 12 -8.98 -19.42 -6.30
N TYR A 13 -7.88 -19.31 -5.53
CA TYR A 13 -7.69 -20.12 -4.32
C TYR A 13 -8.83 -19.97 -3.33
N ASP A 14 -9.32 -21.09 -2.83
CA ASP A 14 -10.14 -21.16 -1.63
C ASP A 14 -9.22 -21.15 -0.40
N LEU A 15 -9.39 -20.17 0.47
CA LEU A 15 -8.62 -20.00 1.69
C LEU A 15 -9.38 -20.46 2.96
N GLY A 16 -10.44 -21.25 2.79
CA GLY A 16 -11.27 -21.73 3.89
C GLY A 16 -12.03 -20.59 4.57
N ASP A 17 -11.81 -20.39 5.85
CA ASP A 17 -12.50 -19.37 6.65
C ASP A 17 -12.04 -17.93 6.36
N VAL A 18 -11.02 -17.75 5.52
CA VAL A 18 -10.49 -16.44 5.14
C VAL A 18 -10.99 -16.06 3.74
N VAL A 19 -11.59 -14.89 3.64
CA VAL A 19 -12.07 -14.38 2.35
C VAL A 19 -10.88 -14.03 1.46
N ASN A 20 -10.81 -14.63 0.26
CA ASN A 20 -9.83 -14.26 -0.76
C ASN A 20 -10.33 -13.05 -1.55
N SER A 21 -9.95 -11.84 -1.17
CA SER A 21 -10.33 -10.60 -1.86
C SER A 21 -9.84 -10.51 -3.32
N TYR A 22 -8.91 -11.38 -3.72
CA TYR A 22 -8.48 -11.56 -5.11
C TYR A 22 -9.21 -12.70 -5.83
N GLY A 23 -10.20 -13.30 -5.19
CA GLY A 23 -11.09 -14.27 -5.81
C GLY A 23 -11.88 -13.65 -6.96
N LYS A 24 -12.27 -14.48 -7.93
CA LYS A 24 -12.99 -14.04 -9.14
C LYS A 24 -14.28 -13.29 -8.83
N GLU A 25 -14.95 -13.63 -7.74
CA GLU A 25 -16.20 -12.98 -7.32
C GLU A 25 -16.01 -11.48 -7.02
N PHE A 26 -14.85 -11.08 -6.51
CA PHE A 26 -14.55 -9.68 -6.16
C PHE A 26 -14.08 -8.84 -7.36
N PHE A 27 -13.87 -9.44 -8.51
CA PHE A 27 -13.58 -8.75 -9.77
C PHE A 27 -14.74 -8.86 -10.76
N ASN A 28 -15.60 -9.86 -10.61
CA ASN A 28 -16.80 -10.03 -11.42
C ASN A 28 -18.01 -9.45 -10.67
N GLY A 29 -18.59 -8.38 -11.18
CA GLY A 29 -19.74 -7.70 -10.58
C GLY A 29 -19.40 -6.70 -9.47
N PHE A 30 -18.13 -6.45 -9.21
CA PHE A 30 -17.63 -5.36 -8.37
C PHE A 30 -16.96 -4.30 -9.25
N LYS A 31 -17.18 -3.03 -8.92
CA LYS A 31 -16.35 -1.95 -9.45
C LYS A 31 -15.04 -1.91 -8.67
N TYR A 32 -13.94 -2.18 -9.32
CA TYR A 32 -12.61 -2.12 -8.71
C TYR A 32 -11.97 -0.75 -8.88
N VAL A 33 -11.47 -0.18 -7.80
CA VAL A 33 -10.67 1.05 -7.78
C VAL A 33 -9.50 0.89 -6.83
N SER A 34 -8.38 1.54 -7.13
CA SER A 34 -7.14 1.40 -6.36
C SER A 34 -6.33 2.69 -6.33
N ASP A 35 -5.65 2.93 -5.22
CA ASP A 35 -4.68 4.01 -5.03
C ASP A 35 -3.24 3.61 -5.41
N SER A 36 -3.07 2.58 -6.23
CA SER A 36 -1.76 2.12 -6.70
C SER A 36 -0.91 3.28 -7.22
N ARG A 37 0.35 3.35 -6.77
CA ARG A 37 1.28 4.46 -7.04
C ARG A 37 0.77 5.81 -6.54
N ARG A 38 -0.03 5.81 -5.48
CA ARG A 38 -0.68 7.01 -4.93
C ARG A 38 -1.50 7.77 -5.98
N ARG A 39 -2.07 7.04 -6.93
CA ARG A 39 -2.85 7.62 -8.01
C ARG A 39 -4.16 6.86 -8.20
N TRP A 40 -5.25 7.52 -7.87
CA TRP A 40 -6.57 7.11 -8.30
C TRP A 40 -6.71 7.35 -9.80
N ARG A 41 -7.02 6.30 -10.55
CA ARG A 41 -7.26 6.42 -12.00
C ARG A 41 -8.62 6.99 -12.33
N GLU A 42 -9.54 6.87 -11.38
CA GLU A 42 -10.88 7.40 -11.40
C GLU A 42 -11.10 8.15 -10.08
N ASP A 43 -11.94 9.16 -10.08
CA ASP A 43 -12.34 9.84 -8.84
C ASP A 43 -13.16 8.88 -7.99
N VAL A 44 -12.60 8.44 -6.87
CA VAL A 44 -13.25 7.47 -5.98
C VAL A 44 -14.51 8.03 -5.35
N ASN A 45 -14.57 9.33 -5.08
CA ASN A 45 -15.76 9.98 -4.53
C ASN A 45 -16.90 9.99 -5.56
N GLU A 46 -16.59 10.29 -6.82
CA GLU A 46 -17.57 10.21 -7.91
C GLU A 46 -18.07 8.76 -8.09
N VAL A 47 -17.18 7.78 -8.02
CA VAL A 47 -17.57 6.36 -8.11
C VAL A 47 -18.53 5.99 -7.00
N ILE A 48 -18.26 6.41 -5.75
CA ILE A 48 -19.11 6.11 -4.59
C ILE A 48 -20.46 6.85 -4.70
N GLN A 49 -20.44 8.13 -5.05
CA GLN A 49 -21.64 8.98 -5.08
C GLN A 49 -22.54 8.74 -6.29
N SER A 50 -22.01 8.12 -7.34
CA SER A 50 -22.75 7.93 -8.60
C SER A 50 -23.93 6.96 -8.52
N ASP A 51 -24.00 6.14 -7.47
CA ASP A 51 -24.99 5.06 -7.32
C ASP A 51 -25.05 4.06 -8.51
N LYS A 52 -24.05 4.10 -9.39
CA LYS A 52 -23.98 3.22 -10.57
C LYS A 52 -23.62 1.78 -10.23
N TYR A 53 -22.93 1.59 -9.09
CA TYR A 53 -22.34 0.33 -8.72
C TYR A 53 -22.86 -0.14 -7.36
N ASN A 54 -23.47 -1.30 -7.33
CA ASN A 54 -23.99 -1.88 -6.09
C ASN A 54 -22.91 -2.50 -5.21
N ARG A 55 -21.75 -2.78 -5.79
CA ARG A 55 -20.63 -3.42 -5.11
C ARG A 55 -19.32 -2.77 -5.51
N LEU A 56 -18.52 -2.42 -4.52
CA LEU A 56 -17.22 -1.79 -4.71
C LEU A 56 -16.12 -2.66 -4.12
N HIS A 57 -15.03 -2.79 -4.85
CA HIS A 57 -13.77 -3.37 -4.37
C HIS A 57 -12.72 -2.26 -4.39
N ILE A 58 -12.43 -1.69 -3.23
CA ILE A 58 -11.52 -0.56 -3.08
C ILE A 58 -10.24 -1.06 -2.44
N LEU A 59 -9.12 -0.93 -3.15
CA LEU A 59 -7.79 -1.24 -2.64
C LEU A 59 -7.06 0.05 -2.26
N THR A 60 -6.60 0.09 -1.01
CA THR A 60 -5.73 1.17 -0.52
C THR A 60 -4.42 0.58 0.01
N HIS A 61 -3.38 1.39 0.01
CA HIS A 61 -2.06 0.99 0.50
C HIS A 61 -1.67 1.85 1.70
N ALA A 62 -1.44 1.23 2.83
CA ALA A 62 -1.06 1.90 4.08
C ALA A 62 0.21 2.76 3.93
N PHE A 63 1.09 2.43 2.99
CA PHE A 63 2.29 3.20 2.66
C PHE A 63 1.99 4.67 2.32
N TRP A 64 0.79 4.96 1.79
CA TRP A 64 0.36 6.31 1.45
C TRP A 64 -0.33 7.06 2.59
N TYR A 65 -0.57 6.39 3.74
CA TYR A 65 -1.24 7.00 4.88
C TYR A 65 -0.25 7.86 5.66
N ASN A 66 -0.51 9.14 5.73
CA ASN A 66 0.29 10.10 6.47
C ASN A 66 -0.62 11.09 7.20
N THR A 67 -0.15 11.62 8.31
CA THR A 67 -0.84 12.70 9.05
C THR A 67 -0.76 14.04 8.32
N VAL A 68 0.20 14.17 7.39
CA VAL A 68 0.41 15.34 6.54
C VAL A 68 0.28 14.88 5.09
N GLU A 69 -0.36 15.69 4.27
CA GLU A 69 -0.44 15.41 2.85
C GLU A 69 0.96 15.43 2.21
N ARG A 70 1.29 14.36 1.50
CA ARG A 70 2.55 14.19 0.78
C ARG A 70 2.28 13.65 -0.61
N ASP A 71 3.06 14.09 -1.59
CA ASP A 71 3.07 13.44 -2.90
C ASP A 71 3.83 12.10 -2.86
N ILE A 72 3.90 11.40 -3.99
CA ILE A 72 4.54 10.08 -4.06
C ILE A 72 6.06 10.19 -3.79
N LYS A 73 6.71 11.24 -4.28
CA LYS A 73 8.15 11.46 -4.09
C LYS A 73 8.46 11.76 -2.63
N GLU A 74 7.69 12.67 -2.02
CA GLU A 74 7.82 13.03 -0.61
C GLU A 74 7.59 11.81 0.30
N SER A 75 6.59 10.99 0.01
CA SER A 75 6.31 9.77 0.76
C SER A 75 7.47 8.77 0.70
N ILE A 76 8.05 8.58 -0.50
CA ILE A 76 9.19 7.66 -0.69
C ILE A 76 10.45 8.20 0.00
N LEU A 77 10.74 9.49 -0.13
CA LEU A 77 11.91 10.10 0.51
C LEU A 77 11.80 10.07 2.03
N ALA A 78 10.64 10.39 2.58
CA ALA A 78 10.41 10.32 4.02
C ALA A 78 10.64 8.89 4.56
N PHE A 79 10.14 7.87 3.88
CA PHE A 79 10.38 6.47 4.24
C PHE A 79 11.86 6.09 4.25
N ILE A 80 12.62 6.57 3.26
CA ILE A 80 14.07 6.32 3.18
C ILE A 80 14.82 7.05 4.30
N ASP A 81 14.46 8.30 4.56
CA ASP A 81 15.09 9.12 5.58
C ASP A 81 14.82 8.57 6.99
N GLU A 82 13.58 8.16 7.29
CA GLU A 82 13.25 7.48 8.55
C GLU A 82 14.08 6.20 8.75
N ALA A 83 14.21 5.36 7.72
CA ALA A 83 15.02 4.15 7.78
C ALA A 83 16.51 4.45 8.03
N LYS A 84 17.03 5.53 7.47
CA LYS A 84 18.40 5.98 7.70
C LYS A 84 18.61 6.41 9.16
N GLU A 85 17.70 7.23 9.69
CA GLU A 85 17.77 7.69 11.09
C GLU A 85 17.65 6.53 12.07
N GLU A 86 16.72 5.60 11.86
CA GLU A 86 16.60 4.40 12.69
C GLU A 86 17.88 3.56 12.71
N ARG A 87 18.55 3.42 11.57
CA ARG A 87 19.81 2.69 11.48
C ARG A 87 20.95 3.41 12.19
N LEU A 88 21.02 4.72 12.08
CA LEU A 88 22.01 5.52 12.81
C LEU A 88 21.84 5.39 14.33
N VAL A 89 20.62 5.49 14.82
CA VAL A 89 20.30 5.29 16.25
C VAL A 89 20.68 3.87 16.69
N SER A 90 20.37 2.86 15.89
CA SER A 90 20.74 1.47 16.21
C SER A 90 22.25 1.26 16.26
N LEU A 91 23.01 1.87 15.35
CA LEU A 91 24.47 1.80 15.36
C LEU A 91 25.07 2.53 16.56
N ASP A 92 24.57 3.70 16.90
CA ASP A 92 25.02 4.48 18.04
C ASP A 92 24.80 3.74 19.39
N GLN A 93 23.76 2.96 19.50
CA GLN A 93 23.51 2.10 20.66
C GLN A 93 24.46 0.91 20.77
N ASN A 94 25.08 0.49 19.67
CA ASN A 94 25.88 -0.73 19.60
C ASN A 94 27.39 -0.47 19.39
N ILE A 95 27.76 0.71 18.93
CA ILE A 95 29.14 1.08 18.63
C ILE A 95 29.53 2.26 19.53
N THR A 96 30.53 2.05 20.39
CA THR A 96 31.06 3.10 21.25
C THR A 96 31.72 4.17 20.35
N ASP A 97 31.45 5.42 20.67
CA ASP A 97 32.02 6.60 20.00
C ASP A 97 31.80 6.62 18.46
N LEU A 98 30.59 6.26 18.05
CA LEU A 98 30.21 6.24 16.62
C LEU A 98 30.51 7.58 15.91
N SER A 99 30.36 8.70 16.61
CA SER A 99 30.66 10.05 16.10
C SER A 99 32.14 10.29 15.78
N GLU A 100 33.06 9.50 16.33
CA GLU A 100 34.49 9.53 15.99
C GLU A 100 34.78 8.80 14.66
N ILE A 101 33.86 7.93 14.24
CA ILE A 101 34.00 7.11 13.02
C ILE A 101 33.26 7.77 11.85
N ILE A 102 32.10 8.34 12.09
CA ILE A 102 31.28 9.03 11.10
C ILE A 102 30.93 10.41 11.61
N ASP A 103 31.02 11.40 10.74
CA ASP A 103 30.59 12.77 11.06
C ASP A 103 29.04 12.90 11.04
#